data_43cbe01db83b8c4e16c519375398aeb9
#
_entry.id   43cbe01db83b8c4e16c519375398aeb9
#
_cell.length_a   1.000
_cell.length_b   1.000
_cell.length_c   1.000
_cell.angle_alpha   90.00
_cell.angle_beta   90.00
_cell.angle_gamma   90.00
#
_symmetry.space_group_name_H-M   'P 1'
#
loop_
_entity.id
_entity.type
_entity.pdbx_description
1 polymer ?
#
loop_
_entity_poly.entity_id
_entity_poly.type
_entity_poly.pdbx_seq_one_letter_code
_entity_poly.pdbx_strand_id
1 'polypeptide(L)'
;MAIHLMMLLLVWEILLKMAKFDDIFKSMCEDILNSGTISAGEEVRPKWEDGSDAHTTKKFAVVNRYYVGKEFPIPTQRPVAYKSCVEEMLWIWQKHSNSVKDLNTRIWDSWADSDGTIGTAYGYQIGKMSFYHIKSDDIHRDILKVFPDMRFDDLESIFYGGDSHHIVLHGGMNGTYLLEMNQIDKVLFDLVHTPFSRRIIAHMYNFDELSTMNLYPCAYSCTFNVTLDGKGNKVLNLLLNQRSQDILAANAWNIVQYSVLLHMVARHVNMGVGELVHVIADAHIYDRHIPIIKELVDRDTYQAPEFILNKDKNNFYDFTVDDVSFKDYKHGEQIKNIPIAV
;
A
#
# COMPACT_ATOMS: atom_id res chain seq x y z
N MET A 1 -32.02 18.69 -31.38
CA MET A 1 -30.63 19.07 -31.12
C MET A 1 -30.39 19.41 -29.65
N ALA A 2 -31.17 20.29 -29.01
CA ALA A 2 -30.99 20.66 -27.57
C ALA A 2 -31.16 19.50 -26.58
N ILE A 3 -32.15 18.62 -26.79
CA ILE A 3 -32.39 17.45 -25.91
C ILE A 3 -31.24 16.45 -26.00
N HIS A 4 -30.66 16.24 -27.20
CA HIS A 4 -29.53 15.35 -27.41
C HIS A 4 -28.24 15.88 -26.75
N LEU A 5 -28.03 17.20 -26.80
CA LEU A 5 -26.90 17.87 -26.13
C LEU A 5 -27.07 17.83 -24.59
N MET A 6 -28.30 18.00 -24.11
CA MET A 6 -28.61 17.91 -22.67
C MET A 6 -28.45 16.48 -22.14
N MET A 7 -28.85 15.45 -22.92
CA MET A 7 -28.57 14.05 -22.59
C MET A 7 -27.07 13.73 -22.60
N LEU A 8 -26.32 14.24 -23.58
CA LEU A 8 -24.87 14.07 -23.64
C LEU A 8 -24.17 14.76 -22.45
N LEU A 9 -24.64 15.96 -22.06
CA LEU A 9 -24.12 16.65 -20.88
C LEU A 9 -24.46 15.91 -19.57
N LEU A 10 -25.68 15.39 -19.45
CA LEU A 10 -26.09 14.57 -18.30
C LEU A 10 -25.29 13.26 -18.20
N VAL A 11 -25.08 12.58 -19.34
CA VAL A 11 -24.23 11.37 -19.41
C VAL A 11 -22.78 11.73 -19.10
N TRP A 12 -22.28 12.88 -19.55
CA TRP A 12 -20.95 13.38 -19.22
C TRP A 12 -20.81 13.75 -17.74
N GLU A 13 -21.82 14.39 -17.14
CA GLU A 13 -21.86 14.68 -15.69
C GLU A 13 -21.96 13.40 -14.86
N ILE A 14 -22.67 12.38 -15.33
CA ILE A 14 -22.76 11.06 -14.66
C ILE A 14 -21.43 10.32 -14.77
N LEU A 15 -20.78 10.32 -15.94
CA LEU A 15 -19.45 9.73 -16.13
C LEU A 15 -18.35 10.45 -15.35
N LEU A 16 -18.49 11.76 -15.12
CA LEU A 16 -17.58 12.53 -14.26
C LEU A 16 -17.79 12.28 -12.75
N LYS A 17 -18.85 11.57 -12.35
CA LYS A 17 -19.21 11.31 -10.95
C LYS A 17 -18.95 9.88 -10.49
N MET A 18 -18.54 8.96 -11.39
CA MET A 18 -18.23 7.58 -11.01
C MET A 18 -16.84 7.51 -10.38
N ALA A 19 -16.68 6.67 -9.36
CA ALA A 19 -15.39 6.47 -8.72
C ALA A 19 -14.37 5.86 -9.70
N LYS A 20 -13.22 6.49 -9.85
CA LYS A 20 -12.16 6.03 -10.78
C LYS A 20 -11.61 4.65 -10.44
N PHE A 21 -11.67 4.25 -9.18
CA PHE A 21 -11.32 2.88 -8.79
C PHE A 21 -12.18 1.86 -9.55
N ASP A 22 -13.51 2.05 -9.56
CA ASP A 22 -14.45 1.10 -10.16
C ASP A 22 -14.27 1.01 -11.68
N ASP A 23 -14.01 2.13 -12.36
CA ASP A 23 -13.70 2.16 -13.80
C ASP A 23 -12.45 1.33 -14.13
N ILE A 24 -11.36 1.54 -13.34
CA ILE A 24 -10.09 0.83 -13.52
C ILE A 24 -10.26 -0.65 -13.20
N PHE A 25 -10.95 -0.97 -12.11
CA PHE A 25 -11.23 -2.34 -11.69
C PHE A 25 -12.02 -3.10 -12.75
N LYS A 26 -13.12 -2.51 -13.25
CA LYS A 26 -13.95 -3.08 -14.33
C LYS A 26 -13.14 -3.35 -15.59
N SER A 27 -12.42 -2.34 -16.07
CA SER A 27 -11.58 -2.47 -17.29
C SER A 27 -10.52 -3.57 -17.14
N MET A 28 -9.87 -3.65 -15.97
CA MET A 28 -8.87 -4.69 -15.68
C MET A 28 -9.52 -6.09 -15.64
N CYS A 29 -10.67 -6.24 -14.99
CA CYS A 29 -11.39 -7.52 -14.92
C CYS A 29 -11.85 -7.98 -16.31
N GLU A 30 -12.41 -7.08 -17.12
CA GLU A 30 -12.83 -7.36 -18.50
C GLU A 30 -11.64 -7.78 -19.37
N ASP A 31 -10.50 -7.11 -19.27
CA ASP A 31 -9.30 -7.48 -20.01
C ASP A 31 -8.79 -8.86 -19.61
N ILE A 32 -8.74 -9.18 -18.30
CA ILE A 32 -8.32 -10.50 -17.82
C ILE A 32 -9.29 -11.59 -18.34
N LEU A 33 -10.60 -11.38 -18.21
CA LEU A 33 -11.59 -12.38 -18.61
C LEU A 33 -11.64 -12.61 -20.11
N ASN A 34 -11.45 -11.56 -20.94
CA ASN A 34 -11.59 -11.63 -22.39
C ASN A 34 -10.33 -12.11 -23.11
N SER A 35 -9.14 -11.83 -22.54
CA SER A 35 -7.87 -12.04 -23.23
C SER A 35 -6.76 -12.58 -22.32
N GLY A 36 -7.10 -13.02 -21.11
CA GLY A 36 -6.15 -13.64 -20.18
C GLY A 36 -5.80 -15.08 -20.55
N THR A 37 -4.67 -15.55 -20.03
CA THR A 37 -4.24 -16.95 -20.14
C THR A 37 -4.87 -17.76 -19.01
N ILE A 38 -5.43 -18.92 -19.35
CA ILE A 38 -6.06 -19.85 -18.41
C ILE A 38 -5.05 -20.89 -17.99
N SER A 39 -4.91 -21.16 -16.67
CA SER A 39 -4.01 -22.18 -16.12
C SER A 39 -4.69 -23.58 -16.02
N ALA A 40 -5.90 -23.76 -16.54
CA ALA A 40 -6.56 -25.06 -16.53
C ALA A 40 -5.75 -26.12 -17.27
N GLY A 41 -5.54 -27.28 -16.62
CA GLY A 41 -4.73 -28.37 -17.16
C GLY A 41 -3.25 -28.32 -16.76
N GLU A 42 -2.80 -27.24 -16.11
CA GLU A 42 -1.45 -27.15 -15.56
C GLU A 42 -1.45 -27.49 -14.06
N GLU A 43 -0.34 -27.97 -13.56
CA GLU A 43 -0.13 -28.15 -12.13
C GLU A 43 -0.05 -26.79 -11.44
N VAL A 44 -0.90 -26.55 -10.43
CA VAL A 44 -0.92 -25.32 -9.67
C VAL A 44 -0.77 -25.58 -8.17
N ARG A 45 -0.03 -24.70 -7.49
CA ARG A 45 0.19 -24.81 -6.04
C ARG A 45 -1.07 -24.53 -5.23
N PRO A 46 -1.84 -23.46 -5.51
CA PRO A 46 -3.00 -23.11 -4.69
C PRO A 46 -4.10 -24.15 -4.79
N LYS A 47 -4.75 -24.42 -3.64
CA LYS A 47 -5.86 -25.36 -3.54
C LYS A 47 -7.08 -24.63 -2.95
N TRP A 48 -8.26 -25.08 -3.36
CA TRP A 48 -9.50 -24.73 -2.68
C TRP A 48 -9.65 -25.53 -1.38
N GLU A 49 -10.56 -25.12 -0.51
CA GLU A 49 -10.86 -25.78 0.78
C GLU A 49 -11.16 -27.29 0.61
N ASP A 50 -11.77 -27.68 -0.52
CA ASP A 50 -12.08 -29.08 -0.84
C ASP A 50 -10.88 -29.90 -1.40
N GLY A 51 -9.69 -29.27 -1.45
CA GLY A 51 -8.46 -29.86 -1.95
C GLY A 51 -8.31 -29.86 -3.47
N SER A 52 -9.29 -29.39 -4.23
CA SER A 52 -9.19 -29.24 -5.67
C SER A 52 -8.26 -28.11 -6.08
N ASP A 53 -7.70 -28.20 -7.30
CA ASP A 53 -6.80 -27.17 -7.84
C ASP A 53 -7.50 -25.84 -8.04
N ALA A 54 -6.91 -24.75 -7.59
CA ALA A 54 -7.40 -23.43 -7.78
C ALA A 54 -6.77 -22.79 -9.03
N HIS A 55 -7.42 -23.00 -10.18
CA HIS A 55 -6.97 -22.47 -11.45
C HIS A 55 -7.32 -20.98 -11.61
N THR A 56 -6.57 -20.30 -12.47
CA THR A 56 -6.75 -18.86 -12.71
C THR A 56 -6.85 -18.52 -14.18
N THR A 57 -7.52 -17.41 -14.46
CA THR A 57 -7.34 -16.64 -15.70
C THR A 57 -6.50 -15.42 -15.33
N LYS A 58 -5.41 -15.14 -16.05
CA LYS A 58 -4.43 -14.12 -15.65
C LYS A 58 -3.88 -13.31 -16.82
N LYS A 59 -3.42 -12.11 -16.49
CA LYS A 59 -2.66 -11.21 -17.35
C LYS A 59 -1.29 -10.92 -16.79
N PHE A 60 -0.31 -10.86 -17.68
CA PHE A 60 1.05 -10.41 -17.34
C PHE A 60 1.17 -8.90 -17.46
N ALA A 61 1.85 -8.28 -16.47
CA ALA A 61 2.27 -6.88 -16.48
C ALA A 61 1.12 -5.86 -16.61
N VAL A 62 0.12 -5.95 -15.72
CA VAL A 62 -0.95 -4.95 -15.61
C VAL A 62 -0.43 -3.73 -14.84
N VAL A 63 -0.71 -2.53 -15.36
CA VAL A 63 -0.32 -1.25 -14.73
C VAL A 63 -1.54 -0.37 -14.57
N ASN A 64 -1.92 -0.10 -13.33
CA ASN A 64 -3.01 0.79 -12.98
C ASN A 64 -2.47 2.10 -12.37
N ARG A 65 -3.14 3.23 -12.67
CA ARG A 65 -2.78 4.55 -12.14
C ARG A 65 -3.96 5.17 -11.41
N TYR A 66 -3.73 5.54 -10.17
CA TYR A 66 -4.71 6.20 -9.30
C TYR A 66 -4.19 7.58 -8.90
N TYR A 67 -4.90 8.65 -9.26
CA TYR A 67 -4.54 10.02 -8.89
C TYR A 67 -5.06 10.32 -7.48
N VAL A 68 -4.41 9.72 -6.48
CA VAL A 68 -4.83 9.69 -5.07
C VAL A 68 -5.04 11.08 -4.47
N GLY A 69 -4.23 12.06 -4.89
CA GLY A 69 -4.40 13.45 -4.45
C GLY A 69 -5.63 14.17 -5.02
N LYS A 70 -6.32 13.59 -6.03
CA LYS A 70 -7.56 14.12 -6.60
C LYS A 70 -8.79 13.38 -6.11
N GLU A 71 -8.69 12.07 -6.04
CA GLU A 71 -9.77 11.17 -5.66
C GLU A 71 -9.16 9.95 -4.97
N PHE A 72 -9.61 9.64 -3.77
CA PHE A 72 -9.13 8.45 -3.07
C PHE A 72 -9.71 7.20 -3.71
N PRO A 73 -8.85 6.25 -4.14
CA PRO A 73 -9.30 5.03 -4.85
C PRO A 73 -9.85 4.00 -3.86
N ILE A 74 -11.17 3.96 -3.73
CA ILE A 74 -11.90 3.00 -2.91
C ILE A 74 -13.07 2.44 -3.72
N PRO A 75 -13.36 1.11 -3.65
CA PRO A 75 -14.46 0.51 -4.40
C PRO A 75 -15.81 1.01 -3.91
N THR A 76 -16.74 1.22 -4.84
CA THR A 76 -18.14 1.54 -4.52
C THR A 76 -19.12 0.45 -4.94
N GLN A 77 -18.75 -0.48 -5.81
CA GLN A 77 -19.58 -1.64 -6.20
C GLN A 77 -19.81 -2.61 -5.02
N ARG A 78 -18.90 -2.65 -4.07
CA ARG A 78 -19.02 -3.31 -2.75
C ARG A 78 -18.15 -2.59 -1.73
N PRO A 79 -18.44 -2.69 -0.42
CA PRO A 79 -17.58 -2.09 0.59
C PRO A 79 -16.26 -2.85 0.72
N VAL A 80 -15.22 -2.13 1.11
CA VAL A 80 -13.98 -2.70 1.64
C VAL A 80 -13.89 -2.39 3.13
N ALA A 81 -13.36 -3.32 3.91
CA ALA A 81 -13.12 -3.13 5.34
C ALA A 81 -11.90 -2.20 5.56
N TYR A 82 -12.04 -0.92 5.19
CA TYR A 82 -10.93 0.02 5.14
C TYR A 82 -10.20 0.19 6.49
N LYS A 83 -10.92 0.09 7.61
CA LYS A 83 -10.28 0.12 8.94
C LYS A 83 -9.28 -1.01 9.12
N SER A 84 -9.63 -2.22 8.67
CA SER A 84 -8.71 -3.38 8.69
C SER A 84 -7.57 -3.23 7.69
N CYS A 85 -7.82 -2.61 6.52
CA CYS A 85 -6.74 -2.27 5.58
C CYS A 85 -5.73 -1.33 6.22
N VAL A 86 -6.20 -0.29 6.93
CA VAL A 86 -5.33 0.67 7.62
C VAL A 86 -4.58 -0.01 8.76
N GLU A 87 -5.26 -0.85 9.55
CA GLU A 87 -4.64 -1.59 10.65
C GLU A 87 -3.48 -2.46 10.16
N GLU A 88 -3.68 -3.24 9.08
CA GLU A 88 -2.62 -4.06 8.48
C GLU A 88 -1.50 -3.20 7.91
N MET A 89 -1.80 -2.07 7.27
CA MET A 89 -0.78 -1.15 6.78
C MET A 89 0.08 -0.61 7.93
N LEU A 90 -0.53 -0.19 9.05
CA LEU A 90 0.19 0.25 10.24
C LEU A 90 0.98 -0.89 10.90
N TRP A 91 0.44 -2.11 10.89
CA TRP A 91 1.12 -3.29 11.38
C TRP A 91 2.42 -3.58 10.62
N ILE A 92 2.41 -3.43 9.28
CA ILE A 92 3.59 -3.60 8.43
C ILE A 92 4.55 -2.42 8.57
N TRP A 93 4.07 -1.19 8.39
CA TRP A 93 4.90 -0.02 8.13
C TRP A 93 5.25 0.82 9.36
N GLN A 94 4.47 0.72 10.43
CA GLN A 94 4.69 1.45 11.68
C GLN A 94 5.19 0.55 12.81
N LYS A 95 4.47 -0.57 13.04
CA LYS A 95 4.80 -1.52 14.12
C LYS A 95 5.91 -2.48 13.73
N HIS A 96 6.21 -2.60 12.44
CA HIS A 96 7.22 -3.54 11.92
C HIS A 96 6.98 -4.98 12.38
N SER A 97 5.73 -5.33 12.64
CA SER A 97 5.37 -6.60 13.23
C SER A 97 5.13 -7.67 12.17
N ASN A 98 5.36 -8.92 12.54
CA ASN A 98 5.02 -10.13 11.83
C ASN A 98 4.10 -11.05 12.66
N SER A 99 3.69 -10.61 13.85
CA SER A 99 2.79 -11.35 14.76
C SER A 99 1.33 -11.07 14.42
N VAL A 100 0.56 -12.13 14.09
CA VAL A 100 -0.89 -12.00 13.83
C VAL A 100 -1.68 -11.61 15.08
N LYS A 101 -1.09 -11.75 16.28
CA LYS A 101 -1.69 -11.34 17.55
C LYS A 101 -1.81 -9.82 17.68
N ASP A 102 -1.07 -9.06 16.87
CA ASP A 102 -1.10 -7.58 16.86
C ASP A 102 -2.21 -7.04 15.94
N LEU A 103 -2.97 -7.92 15.27
CA LEU A 103 -4.09 -7.59 14.40
C LEU A 103 -5.42 -7.98 15.04
N ASN A 104 -6.45 -7.15 14.84
CA ASN A 104 -7.83 -7.47 15.20
C ASN A 104 -8.53 -8.30 14.12
N THR A 105 -7.92 -8.46 12.94
CA THR A 105 -8.45 -9.26 11.84
C THR A 105 -7.80 -10.64 11.81
N ARG A 106 -8.49 -11.62 11.22
CA ARG A 106 -8.02 -13.00 11.08
C ARG A 106 -7.52 -13.33 9.68
N ILE A 107 -7.29 -12.32 8.85
CA ILE A 107 -6.95 -12.52 7.43
C ILE A 107 -5.58 -13.20 7.24
N TRP A 108 -4.71 -13.15 8.24
CA TRP A 108 -3.38 -13.74 8.21
C TRP A 108 -3.28 -15.09 8.93
N ASP A 109 -4.35 -15.56 9.60
CA ASP A 109 -4.33 -16.78 10.42
C ASP A 109 -3.90 -18.02 9.63
N SER A 110 -4.27 -18.13 8.35
CA SER A 110 -3.91 -19.28 7.48
C SER A 110 -2.42 -19.36 7.15
N TRP A 111 -1.67 -18.28 7.35
CA TRP A 111 -0.22 -18.22 7.12
C TRP A 111 0.59 -18.12 8.41
N ALA A 112 -0.07 -18.10 9.56
CA ALA A 112 0.60 -18.05 10.85
C ALA A 112 1.17 -19.42 11.23
N ASP A 113 2.39 -19.41 11.77
CA ASP A 113 3.01 -20.58 12.40
C ASP A 113 2.45 -20.85 13.81
N SER A 114 3.02 -21.85 14.50
CA SER A 114 2.63 -22.21 15.88
C SER A 114 2.86 -21.07 16.89
N ASP A 115 3.76 -20.17 16.61
CA ASP A 115 4.08 -19.01 17.47
C ASP A 115 3.15 -17.82 17.19
N GLY A 116 2.35 -17.91 16.14
CA GLY A 116 1.44 -16.87 15.68
C GLY A 116 2.16 -15.79 14.89
N THR A 117 3.18 -16.15 14.13
CA THR A 117 3.91 -15.24 13.23
C THR A 117 3.80 -15.65 11.78
N ILE A 118 4.02 -14.73 10.86
CA ILE A 118 4.17 -15.00 9.42
C ILE A 118 5.63 -15.17 9.00
N GLY A 119 6.50 -15.48 9.95
CA GLY A 119 7.94 -15.59 9.74
C GLY A 119 8.58 -14.21 9.46
N THR A 120 9.69 -14.21 8.74
CA THR A 120 10.46 -12.99 8.43
C THR A 120 9.87 -12.16 7.29
N ALA A 121 8.54 -12.17 7.09
CA ALA A 121 7.86 -11.49 5.99
C ALA A 121 7.35 -10.08 6.38
N TYR A 122 7.04 -9.27 5.38
CA TYR A 122 6.38 -7.96 5.45
C TYR A 122 6.94 -6.99 6.51
N GLY A 123 6.27 -6.82 7.65
CA GLY A 123 6.65 -5.87 8.70
C GLY A 123 8.06 -6.13 9.24
N TYR A 124 8.45 -7.40 9.39
CA TYR A 124 9.80 -7.76 9.77
C TYR A 124 10.84 -7.18 8.79
N GLN A 125 10.61 -7.26 7.48
CA GLN A 125 11.54 -6.72 6.49
C GLN A 125 11.58 -5.18 6.49
N ILE A 126 10.45 -4.52 6.70
CA ILE A 126 10.40 -3.03 6.80
C ILE A 126 11.15 -2.57 8.04
N GLY A 127 11.01 -3.27 9.17
CA GLY A 127 11.68 -2.95 10.44
C GLY A 127 13.16 -3.35 10.50
N LYS A 128 13.65 -4.10 9.51
CA LYS A 128 15.04 -4.57 9.51
C LYS A 128 16.02 -3.40 9.43
N MET A 129 16.87 -3.31 10.43
CA MET A 129 17.89 -2.26 10.52
C MET A 129 19.00 -2.45 9.50
N SER A 130 19.45 -1.37 8.91
CA SER A 130 20.51 -1.34 7.90
C SER A 130 21.40 -0.11 8.07
N PHE A 131 22.65 -0.22 7.63
CA PHE A 131 23.64 0.84 7.73
C PHE A 131 23.61 1.75 6.51
N TYR A 132 23.65 3.07 6.76
CA TYR A 132 23.65 4.11 5.74
C TYR A 132 24.72 5.15 5.99
N HIS A 133 25.51 5.46 4.96
CA HIS A 133 26.44 6.58 4.98
C HIS A 133 25.72 7.88 4.62
N ILE A 134 25.63 8.80 5.57
CA ILE A 134 24.94 10.08 5.41
C ILE A 134 25.97 11.22 5.44
N LYS A 135 25.97 12.06 4.42
CA LYS A 135 26.73 13.32 4.43
C LYS A 135 25.90 14.42 5.09
N SER A 136 26.44 15.07 6.09
CA SER A 136 25.78 16.14 6.82
C SER A 136 26.83 17.06 7.44
N ASP A 137 26.50 18.35 7.51
CA ASP A 137 27.27 19.33 8.29
C ASP A 137 26.84 19.34 9.76
N ASP A 138 25.62 18.86 10.04
CA ASP A 138 25.03 18.75 11.37
C ASP A 138 24.00 17.62 11.39
N ILE A 139 24.45 16.41 11.68
CA ILE A 139 23.62 15.20 11.63
C ILE A 139 22.47 15.22 12.64
N HIS A 140 22.68 15.82 13.81
CA HIS A 140 21.64 15.91 14.84
C HIS A 140 20.48 16.79 14.37
N ARG A 141 20.80 17.97 13.83
CA ARG A 141 19.79 18.84 13.23
C ARG A 141 19.05 18.17 12.09
N ASP A 142 19.75 17.40 11.25
CA ASP A 142 19.15 16.74 10.11
C ASP A 142 18.22 15.59 10.54
N ILE A 143 18.55 14.85 11.60
CA ILE A 143 17.65 13.86 12.19
C ILE A 143 16.40 14.54 12.77
N LEU A 144 16.57 15.62 13.55
CA LEU A 144 15.45 16.34 14.17
C LEU A 144 14.50 17.01 13.17
N LYS A 145 14.94 17.31 11.95
CA LYS A 145 14.04 17.79 10.90
C LYS A 145 13.05 16.72 10.45
N VAL A 146 13.43 15.46 10.52
CA VAL A 146 12.58 14.33 10.13
C VAL A 146 11.73 13.89 11.30
N PHE A 147 12.34 13.82 12.48
CA PHE A 147 11.76 13.27 13.70
C PHE A 147 11.91 14.28 14.85
N PRO A 148 11.06 15.33 14.89
CA PRO A 148 11.23 16.45 15.83
C PRO A 148 11.04 16.07 17.30
N ASP A 149 10.35 14.96 17.57
CA ASP A 149 10.06 14.49 18.93
C ASP A 149 11.13 13.55 19.48
N MET A 150 12.19 13.27 18.70
CA MET A 150 13.30 12.44 19.16
C MET A 150 14.08 13.10 20.28
N ARG A 151 14.47 12.29 21.26
CA ARG A 151 15.34 12.69 22.38
C ARG A 151 16.71 12.07 22.22
N PHE A 152 17.73 12.83 22.62
CA PHE A 152 19.10 12.35 22.71
C PHE A 152 19.30 11.77 24.10
N ASP A 153 19.49 10.46 24.22
CA ASP A 153 19.95 9.83 25.45
C ASP A 153 21.46 9.66 25.39
N ASP A 154 22.11 10.15 26.45
CA ASP A 154 23.53 10.26 26.75
C ASP A 154 24.62 9.51 25.95
N LEU A 155 25.45 10.28 25.34
CA LEU A 155 26.92 10.34 25.17
C LEU A 155 27.77 9.18 24.64
N GLU A 156 27.38 7.90 24.58
CA GLU A 156 28.24 6.86 24.00
C GLU A 156 27.54 5.96 22.95
N SER A 157 26.23 5.92 22.93
CA SER A 157 25.44 5.35 21.80
C SER A 157 24.21 6.22 21.63
N ILE A 158 24.21 7.04 20.58
CA ILE A 158 23.09 7.94 20.35
C ILE A 158 21.94 7.13 19.79
N PHE A 159 21.12 6.60 20.70
CA PHE A 159 19.82 6.03 20.36
C PHE A 159 18.81 7.15 20.25
N TYR A 160 18.20 7.26 19.08
CA TYR A 160 17.00 8.05 18.90
C TYR A 160 15.83 7.07 18.98
N GLY A 161 15.17 7.01 20.10
CA GLY A 161 14.11 6.06 20.35
C GLY A 161 12.82 6.75 20.75
N GLY A 162 11.77 6.37 20.07
CA GLY A 162 10.42 6.27 20.60
C GLY A 162 10.01 4.81 20.48
N ASP A 163 8.86 4.41 20.96
CA ASP A 163 8.41 3.00 20.97
C ASP A 163 8.34 2.35 19.56
N SER A 164 8.49 3.13 18.48
CA SER A 164 8.23 2.70 17.10
C SER A 164 9.41 2.87 16.13
N HIS A 165 10.45 3.63 16.47
CA HIS A 165 11.60 3.82 15.57
C HIS A 165 12.90 3.95 16.35
N HIS A 166 13.95 3.40 15.77
CA HIS A 166 15.29 3.46 16.34
C HIS A 166 16.25 3.94 15.26
N ILE A 167 16.94 5.08 15.48
CA ILE A 167 18.07 5.49 14.68
C ILE A 167 19.30 5.42 15.56
N VAL A 168 20.35 4.73 15.12
CA VAL A 168 21.61 4.60 15.85
C VAL A 168 22.70 5.34 15.07
N LEU A 169 23.36 6.29 15.71
CA LEU A 169 24.53 6.96 15.16
C LEU A 169 25.79 6.23 15.64
N HIS A 170 26.48 5.54 14.73
CA HIS A 170 27.73 4.80 15.02
C HIS A 170 28.99 5.65 14.94
N GLY A 171 28.86 6.95 14.70
CA GLY A 171 29.96 7.90 14.58
C GLY A 171 30.08 8.48 13.16
N GLY A 172 31.05 9.38 12.99
CA GLY A 172 31.26 10.04 11.71
C GLY A 172 32.68 10.60 11.57
N MET A 173 33.12 10.77 10.33
CA MET A 173 34.41 11.37 9.99
C MET A 173 34.27 12.21 8.73
N ASN A 174 34.87 13.40 8.74
CA ASN A 174 34.88 14.32 7.59
C ASN A 174 33.48 14.64 7.02
N GLY A 175 32.49 14.85 7.91
CA GLY A 175 31.10 15.16 7.52
C GLY A 175 30.34 13.99 6.92
N THR A 176 30.84 12.76 7.05
CA THR A 176 30.13 11.53 6.70
C THR A 176 29.87 10.72 7.95
N TYR A 177 28.62 10.43 8.21
CA TYR A 177 28.14 9.71 9.40
C TYR A 177 27.61 8.34 9.01
N LEU A 178 27.79 7.34 9.87
CA LEU A 178 27.18 6.02 9.74
C LEU A 178 25.94 5.97 10.63
N LEU A 179 24.77 5.95 10.00
CA LEU A 179 23.50 5.76 10.68
C LEU A 179 23.00 4.34 10.42
N GLU A 180 22.42 3.75 11.45
CA GLU A 180 21.63 2.52 11.33
C GLU A 180 20.17 2.86 11.57
N MET A 181 19.30 2.51 10.63
CA MET A 181 17.86 2.77 10.68
C MET A 181 17.10 1.74 9.85
N ASN A 182 15.81 1.60 10.15
CA ASN A 182 14.92 0.74 9.37
C ASN A 182 14.57 1.36 8.01
N GLN A 183 13.85 0.62 7.15
CA GLN A 183 13.58 1.04 5.79
C GLN A 183 12.65 2.26 5.70
N ILE A 184 11.62 2.35 6.55
CA ILE A 184 10.69 3.49 6.48
C ILE A 184 11.33 4.76 7.04
N ASP A 185 12.12 4.68 8.09
CA ASP A 185 12.87 5.83 8.62
C ASP A 185 13.85 6.37 7.56
N LYS A 186 14.51 5.45 6.82
CA LYS A 186 15.36 5.85 5.67
C LYS A 186 14.57 6.53 4.55
N VAL A 187 13.38 6.04 4.22
CA VAL A 187 12.49 6.68 3.24
C VAL A 187 12.12 8.10 3.69
N LEU A 188 11.67 8.27 4.95
CA LEU A 188 11.30 9.56 5.51
C LEU A 188 12.51 10.53 5.52
N PHE A 189 13.67 10.03 5.92
CA PHE A 189 14.91 10.81 5.92
C PHE A 189 15.27 11.31 4.52
N ASP A 190 15.26 10.43 3.52
CA ASP A 190 15.59 10.79 2.13
C ASP A 190 14.57 11.76 1.52
N LEU A 191 13.27 11.58 1.79
CA LEU A 191 12.23 12.48 1.31
C LEU A 191 12.38 13.91 1.86
N VAL A 192 12.87 14.07 3.10
CA VAL A 192 13.13 15.40 3.67
C VAL A 192 14.41 16.02 3.10
N HIS A 193 15.51 15.26 3.01
CA HIS A 193 16.83 15.80 2.70
C HIS A 193 17.20 15.76 1.21
N THR A 194 16.76 14.72 0.51
CA THR A 194 17.06 14.49 -0.92
C THR A 194 15.82 14.09 -1.72
N PRO A 195 14.73 14.89 -1.69
CA PRO A 195 13.40 14.47 -2.18
C PRO A 195 13.39 14.05 -3.66
N PHE A 196 14.28 14.58 -4.48
CA PHE A 196 14.38 14.21 -5.90
C PHE A 196 15.33 13.03 -6.16
N SER A 197 15.77 12.33 -5.12
CA SER A 197 16.56 11.11 -5.26
C SER A 197 15.76 10.02 -5.97
N ARG A 198 16.42 9.27 -6.86
CA ARG A 198 15.85 8.11 -7.56
C ARG A 198 16.09 6.79 -6.80
N ARG A 199 16.49 6.88 -5.53
CA ARG A 199 16.91 5.74 -4.69
C ARG A 199 16.03 5.57 -3.45
N ILE A 200 14.87 6.23 -3.41
CA ILE A 200 13.95 6.17 -2.27
C ILE A 200 13.03 4.96 -2.46
N ILE A 201 13.44 3.84 -1.92
CA ILE A 201 12.82 2.53 -2.12
C ILE A 201 12.74 1.81 -0.78
N ALA A 202 11.62 1.14 -0.53
CA ALA A 202 11.47 0.10 0.49
C ALA A 202 11.18 -1.24 -0.19
N HIS A 203 11.74 -2.34 0.34
CA HIS A 203 11.74 -3.65 -0.31
C HIS A 203 11.56 -4.78 0.71
N MET A 204 10.62 -5.70 0.46
CA MET A 204 10.28 -6.76 1.40
C MET A 204 10.69 -8.16 0.92
N TYR A 205 11.12 -8.31 -0.34
CA TYR A 205 11.50 -9.60 -0.91
C TYR A 205 13.00 -9.84 -0.73
N ASN A 206 13.38 -10.46 0.40
CA ASN A 206 14.75 -10.70 0.77
C ASN A 206 15.13 -12.17 0.44
N PHE A 207 15.99 -12.35 -0.54
CA PHE A 207 16.39 -13.69 -1.03
C PHE A 207 17.07 -14.54 0.03
N ASP A 208 17.82 -13.93 0.95
CA ASP A 208 18.53 -14.66 2.00
C ASP A 208 17.59 -15.21 3.09
N GLU A 209 16.37 -14.69 3.17
CA GLU A 209 15.38 -15.01 4.21
C GLU A 209 14.07 -15.60 3.67
N LEU A 210 13.99 -15.92 2.37
CA LEU A 210 12.76 -16.50 1.79
C LEU A 210 12.34 -17.80 2.47
N SER A 211 13.31 -18.63 2.88
CA SER A 211 13.04 -19.92 3.54
C SER A 211 12.39 -19.79 4.93
N THR A 212 12.47 -18.61 5.53
CA THR A 212 11.88 -18.29 6.85
C THR A 212 10.61 -17.45 6.75
N MET A 213 10.14 -17.17 5.53
CA MET A 213 8.87 -16.50 5.27
C MET A 213 7.75 -17.52 5.04
N ASN A 214 6.69 -17.46 5.83
CA ASN A 214 5.53 -18.35 5.63
C ASN A 214 4.74 -18.00 4.38
N LEU A 215 4.80 -16.72 3.95
CA LEU A 215 4.29 -16.25 2.68
C LEU A 215 5.27 -15.25 2.06
N TYR A 216 5.72 -15.53 0.85
CA TYR A 216 6.56 -14.59 0.10
C TYR A 216 5.76 -13.32 -0.22
N PRO A 217 6.27 -12.11 0.07
CA PRO A 217 5.54 -10.87 -0.14
C PRO A 217 5.01 -10.72 -1.56
N CYS A 218 3.69 -10.54 -1.69
CA CYS A 218 3.05 -10.25 -2.98
C CYS A 218 3.32 -8.78 -3.36
N ALA A 219 2.97 -7.84 -2.49
CA ALA A 219 3.40 -6.46 -2.53
C ALA A 219 4.82 -6.39 -1.96
N TYR A 220 5.81 -6.32 -2.83
CA TYR A 220 7.19 -6.56 -2.40
C TYR A 220 8.10 -5.34 -2.44
N SER A 221 7.71 -4.27 -3.16
CA SER A 221 8.55 -3.08 -3.31
C SER A 221 7.71 -1.83 -3.50
N CYS A 222 8.12 -0.77 -2.82
CA CYS A 222 7.58 0.58 -2.92
C CYS A 222 8.68 1.54 -3.33
N THR A 223 8.50 2.26 -4.46
CA THR A 223 9.38 3.35 -4.86
C THR A 223 8.66 4.67 -4.67
N PHE A 224 9.26 5.56 -3.88
CA PHE A 224 8.76 6.91 -3.65
C PHE A 224 9.46 7.87 -4.60
N ASN A 225 8.68 8.77 -5.20
CA ASN A 225 9.18 9.75 -6.16
C ASN A 225 8.50 11.09 -5.98
N VAL A 226 9.25 12.17 -6.05
CA VAL A 226 8.73 13.53 -5.91
C VAL A 226 8.72 14.22 -7.27
N THR A 227 7.56 14.77 -7.61
CA THR A 227 7.35 15.66 -8.76
C THR A 227 6.95 17.05 -8.28
N LEU A 228 6.82 17.99 -9.21
CA LEU A 228 6.30 19.31 -8.93
C LEU A 228 4.92 19.49 -9.58
N ASP A 229 4.01 20.12 -8.86
CA ASP A 229 2.72 20.55 -9.43
C ASP A 229 2.92 21.79 -10.33
N GLY A 230 1.83 22.24 -10.99
CA GLY A 230 1.87 23.42 -11.86
C GLY A 230 2.21 24.74 -11.15
N LYS A 231 2.30 24.73 -9.81
CA LYS A 231 2.70 25.88 -8.97
C LYS A 231 4.10 25.75 -8.38
N GLY A 232 4.79 24.65 -8.68
CA GLY A 232 6.12 24.37 -8.16
C GLY A 232 6.14 23.72 -6.76
N ASN A 233 5.00 23.30 -6.20
CA ASN A 233 4.97 22.58 -4.93
C ASN A 233 5.37 21.13 -5.13
N LYS A 234 6.05 20.55 -4.13
CA LYS A 234 6.45 19.14 -4.13
C LYS A 234 5.23 18.24 -3.95
N VAL A 235 5.15 17.19 -4.76
CA VAL A 235 4.07 16.20 -4.76
C VAL A 235 4.70 14.81 -4.69
N LEU A 236 4.31 14.03 -3.68
CA LEU A 236 4.80 12.68 -3.46
C LEU A 236 3.97 11.68 -4.25
N ASN A 237 4.64 10.83 -5.01
CA ASN A 237 4.07 9.71 -5.75
C ASN A 237 4.61 8.38 -5.20
N LEU A 238 3.84 7.32 -5.38
CA LEU A 238 4.20 5.97 -4.96
C LEU A 238 4.02 4.99 -6.13
N LEU A 239 5.06 4.21 -6.43
CA LEU A 239 4.97 3.06 -7.31
C LEU A 239 5.02 1.81 -6.45
N LEU A 240 3.93 1.01 -6.48
CA LEU A 240 3.80 -0.28 -5.82
C LEU A 240 4.05 -1.40 -6.83
N ASN A 241 5.05 -2.24 -6.58
CA ASN A 241 5.28 -3.46 -7.34
C ASN A 241 4.70 -4.67 -6.62
N GLN A 242 3.84 -5.41 -7.32
CA GLN A 242 3.33 -6.71 -6.87
C GLN A 242 3.72 -7.82 -7.86
N ARG A 243 4.24 -8.93 -7.33
CA ARG A 243 4.54 -10.12 -8.14
C ARG A 243 3.29 -10.91 -8.50
N SER A 244 2.24 -10.79 -7.69
CA SER A 244 1.00 -11.56 -7.81
C SER A 244 -0.14 -10.84 -7.12
N GLN A 245 -1.34 -10.87 -7.72
CA GLN A 245 -2.54 -10.18 -7.22
C GLN A 245 -3.80 -10.98 -7.51
N ASP A 246 -4.45 -11.48 -6.46
CA ASP A 246 -5.85 -11.90 -6.52
C ASP A 246 -6.74 -10.66 -6.66
N ILE A 247 -7.36 -10.53 -7.83
CA ILE A 247 -8.12 -9.33 -8.18
C ILE A 247 -9.39 -9.20 -7.34
N LEU A 248 -10.07 -10.31 -7.02
CA LEU A 248 -11.29 -10.24 -6.20
C LEU A 248 -10.98 -10.01 -4.73
N ALA A 249 -10.09 -10.80 -4.15
CA ALA A 249 -9.89 -10.79 -2.71
C ALA A 249 -8.98 -9.65 -2.23
N ALA A 250 -7.90 -9.34 -2.96
CA ALA A 250 -6.84 -8.49 -2.46
C ALA A 250 -6.66 -7.13 -3.16
N ASN A 251 -7.16 -6.94 -4.40
CA ASN A 251 -6.88 -5.71 -5.15
C ASN A 251 -7.35 -4.44 -4.41
N ALA A 252 -8.62 -4.36 -4.05
CA ALA A 252 -9.17 -3.20 -3.34
C ALA A 252 -8.47 -2.97 -1.99
N TRP A 253 -8.14 -4.06 -1.30
CA TRP A 253 -7.45 -4.02 -0.02
C TRP A 253 -6.09 -3.33 -0.13
N ASN A 254 -5.24 -3.79 -1.04
CA ASN A 254 -3.91 -3.22 -1.23
C ASN A 254 -3.95 -1.78 -1.75
N ILE A 255 -4.88 -1.44 -2.67
CA ILE A 255 -5.00 -0.07 -3.17
C ILE A 255 -5.36 0.90 -2.04
N VAL A 256 -6.29 0.53 -1.13
CA VAL A 256 -6.62 1.34 0.04
C VAL A 256 -5.41 1.47 0.97
N GLN A 257 -4.71 0.38 1.29
CA GLN A 257 -3.53 0.39 2.15
C GLN A 257 -2.46 1.36 1.66
N TYR A 258 -2.04 1.20 0.40
CA TYR A 258 -0.93 1.99 -0.15
C TYR A 258 -1.35 3.43 -0.49
N SER A 259 -2.63 3.70 -0.71
CA SER A 259 -3.15 5.07 -0.80
C SER A 259 -3.11 5.78 0.55
N VAL A 260 -3.48 5.11 1.64
CA VAL A 260 -3.37 5.65 3.00
C VAL A 260 -1.90 5.86 3.38
N LEU A 261 -1.01 4.89 3.09
CA LEU A 261 0.43 5.04 3.30
C LEU A 261 0.98 6.28 2.60
N LEU A 262 0.60 6.49 1.33
CA LEU A 262 1.01 7.67 0.55
C LEU A 262 0.54 8.98 1.21
N HIS A 263 -0.70 9.03 1.72
CA HIS A 263 -1.22 10.21 2.44
C HIS A 263 -0.46 10.49 3.74
N MET A 264 -0.19 9.45 4.54
CA MET A 264 0.50 9.59 5.82
C MET A 264 1.95 10.00 5.64
N VAL A 265 2.67 9.38 4.69
CA VAL A 265 4.06 9.75 4.36
C VAL A 265 4.12 11.17 3.81
N ALA A 266 3.24 11.54 2.86
CA ALA A 266 3.19 12.89 2.30
C ALA A 266 2.93 13.94 3.38
N ARG A 267 2.06 13.65 4.35
CA ARG A 267 1.77 14.51 5.49
C ARG A 267 3.01 14.71 6.37
N HIS A 268 3.72 13.63 6.70
CA HIS A 268 4.94 13.68 7.53
C HIS A 268 6.02 14.58 6.88
N VAL A 269 6.23 14.42 5.57
CA VAL A 269 7.27 15.19 4.86
C VAL A 269 6.77 16.52 4.28
N ASN A 270 5.55 16.94 4.65
CA ASN A 270 4.92 18.20 4.21
C ASN A 270 4.91 18.37 2.69
N MET A 271 4.42 17.35 1.97
CA MET A 271 4.27 17.36 0.51
C MET A 271 2.81 17.15 0.12
N GLY A 272 2.44 17.59 -1.09
CA GLY A 272 1.17 17.22 -1.70
C GLY A 272 1.12 15.72 -2.03
N VAL A 273 -0.09 15.17 -2.07
CA VAL A 273 -0.33 13.77 -2.48
C VAL A 273 -0.51 13.71 -3.99
N GLY A 274 0.23 12.82 -4.64
CA GLY A 274 0.22 12.62 -6.09
C GLY A 274 -0.54 11.38 -6.53
N GLU A 275 0.14 10.52 -7.27
CA GLU A 275 -0.43 9.28 -7.80
C GLU A 275 0.15 8.04 -7.12
N LEU A 276 -0.67 6.98 -7.06
CA LEU A 276 -0.26 5.61 -6.83
C LEU A 276 -0.26 4.88 -8.17
N VAL A 277 0.92 4.39 -8.57
CA VAL A 277 1.06 3.51 -9.73
C VAL A 277 1.21 2.08 -9.21
N HIS A 278 0.28 1.22 -9.59
CA HIS A 278 0.24 -0.19 -9.18
C HIS A 278 0.66 -1.07 -10.35
N VAL A 279 1.82 -1.70 -10.23
CA VAL A 279 2.39 -2.62 -11.23
C VAL A 279 2.21 -4.05 -10.72
N ILE A 280 1.52 -4.87 -11.49
CA ILE A 280 1.18 -6.25 -11.14
C ILE A 280 1.77 -7.19 -12.19
N ALA A 281 2.73 -8.02 -11.80
CA ALA A 281 3.33 -8.98 -12.75
C ALA A 281 2.36 -10.09 -13.13
N ASP A 282 1.62 -10.65 -12.17
CA ASP A 282 0.58 -11.67 -12.38
C ASP A 282 -0.74 -11.20 -11.78
N ALA A 283 -1.60 -10.60 -12.62
CA ALA A 283 -2.94 -10.16 -12.24
C ALA A 283 -3.94 -11.27 -12.59
N HIS A 284 -4.56 -11.91 -11.56
CA HIS A 284 -5.36 -13.11 -11.81
C HIS A 284 -6.72 -13.10 -11.13
N ILE A 285 -7.65 -13.79 -11.76
CA ILE A 285 -8.98 -14.11 -11.26
C ILE A 285 -9.06 -15.65 -11.15
N TYR A 286 -9.30 -16.17 -9.95
CA TYR A 286 -9.51 -17.58 -9.74
C TYR A 286 -10.81 -18.07 -10.40
N ASP A 287 -10.85 -19.32 -10.81
CA ASP A 287 -11.98 -19.94 -11.50
C ASP A 287 -13.31 -19.80 -10.74
N ARG A 288 -13.32 -20.02 -9.41
CA ARG A 288 -14.50 -19.81 -8.54
C ARG A 288 -14.83 -18.34 -8.30
N HIS A 289 -13.94 -17.43 -8.62
CA HIS A 289 -14.17 -15.99 -8.54
C HIS A 289 -14.82 -15.41 -9.79
N ILE A 290 -14.73 -16.10 -10.94
CA ILE A 290 -15.24 -15.60 -12.24
C ILE A 290 -16.72 -15.20 -12.18
N PRO A 291 -17.66 -16.02 -11.64
CA PRO A 291 -19.06 -15.63 -11.54
C PRO A 291 -19.28 -14.38 -10.68
N ILE A 292 -18.51 -14.26 -9.58
CA ILE A 292 -18.57 -13.13 -8.64
C ILE A 292 -18.05 -11.86 -9.31
N ILE A 293 -16.95 -11.94 -10.03
CA ILE A 293 -16.40 -10.80 -10.78
C ILE A 293 -17.37 -10.32 -11.86
N LYS A 294 -18.01 -11.24 -12.61
CA LYS A 294 -19.01 -10.88 -13.63
C LYS A 294 -20.20 -10.13 -13.02
N GLU A 295 -20.70 -10.60 -11.88
CA GLU A 295 -21.75 -9.89 -11.15
C GLU A 295 -21.27 -8.51 -10.67
N LEU A 296 -20.04 -8.46 -10.10
CA LEU A 296 -19.51 -7.24 -9.50
C LEU A 296 -19.29 -6.12 -10.53
N VAL A 297 -18.74 -6.44 -11.72
CA VAL A 297 -18.47 -5.45 -12.76
C VAL A 297 -19.74 -4.89 -13.42
N ASP A 298 -20.87 -5.59 -13.27
CA ASP A 298 -22.19 -5.17 -13.76
C ASP A 298 -22.98 -4.36 -12.73
N ARG A 299 -22.49 -4.24 -11.47
CA ARG A 299 -23.16 -3.46 -10.41
C ARG A 299 -23.07 -1.97 -10.66
N ASP A 300 -24.07 -1.26 -10.17
CA ASP A 300 -24.02 0.21 -10.08
C ASP A 300 -22.82 0.69 -9.29
N THR A 301 -22.28 1.82 -9.69
CA THR A 301 -21.18 2.51 -9.01
C THR A 301 -21.68 3.83 -8.45
N TYR A 302 -20.99 4.33 -7.43
CA TYR A 302 -21.34 5.57 -6.76
C TYR A 302 -20.19 6.57 -6.89
N GLN A 303 -20.46 7.80 -6.52
CA GLN A 303 -19.42 8.82 -6.42
C GLN A 303 -18.40 8.43 -5.35
N ALA A 304 -17.11 8.68 -5.63
CA ALA A 304 -16.06 8.48 -4.65
C ALA A 304 -16.31 9.32 -3.39
N PRO A 305 -16.10 8.74 -2.18
CA PRO A 305 -16.24 9.48 -0.94
C PRO A 305 -15.12 10.50 -0.75
N GLU A 306 -15.35 11.46 0.12
CA GLU A 306 -14.30 12.34 0.62
C GLU A 306 -13.41 11.57 1.64
N PHE A 307 -12.12 11.43 1.32
CA PHE A 307 -11.14 10.86 2.23
C PHE A 307 -10.72 11.91 3.28
N ILE A 308 -10.72 11.51 4.54
CA ILE A 308 -10.34 12.36 5.67
C ILE A 308 -9.21 11.68 6.44
N LEU A 309 -8.05 12.35 6.49
CA LEU A 309 -6.95 12.04 7.39
C LEU A 309 -6.90 13.13 8.47
N ASN A 310 -6.79 12.72 9.73
CA ASN A 310 -6.73 13.66 10.87
C ASN A 310 -5.66 14.73 10.62
N LYS A 311 -6.13 16.00 10.59
CA LYS A 311 -5.28 17.16 10.26
C LYS A 311 -4.36 17.59 11.39
N ASP A 312 -4.66 17.15 12.62
CA ASP A 312 -3.92 17.55 13.83
C ASP A 312 -2.65 16.68 14.03
N LYS A 313 -2.47 15.65 13.20
CA LYS A 313 -1.30 14.76 13.21
C LYS A 313 -0.44 14.98 11.97
N ASN A 314 0.87 15.07 12.20
CA ASN A 314 1.86 15.26 11.15
C ASN A 314 2.98 14.21 11.20
N ASN A 315 3.23 13.58 12.35
CA ASN A 315 4.22 12.51 12.45
C ASN A 315 3.61 11.20 11.96
N PHE A 316 4.34 10.48 11.09
CA PHE A 316 3.93 9.19 10.52
C PHE A 316 3.59 8.17 11.62
N TYR A 317 4.35 8.15 12.70
CA TYR A 317 4.21 7.20 13.80
C TYR A 317 3.05 7.49 14.77
N ASP A 318 2.47 8.69 14.71
CA ASP A 318 1.34 9.07 15.56
C ASP A 318 -0.02 8.64 15.00
N PHE A 319 -0.08 8.33 13.70
CA PHE A 319 -1.33 7.93 13.07
C PHE A 319 -1.83 6.59 13.58
N THR A 320 -3.13 6.51 13.78
CA THR A 320 -3.86 5.30 14.17
C THR A 320 -4.97 5.01 13.16
N VAL A 321 -5.64 3.88 13.31
CA VAL A 321 -6.79 3.50 12.48
C VAL A 321 -7.91 4.53 12.56
N ASP A 322 -8.07 5.20 13.72
CA ASP A 322 -9.15 6.16 13.96
C ASP A 322 -8.91 7.52 13.30
N ASP A 323 -7.68 7.79 12.86
CA ASP A 323 -7.33 9.01 12.13
C ASP A 323 -7.75 8.97 10.65
N VAL A 324 -8.26 7.82 10.18
CA VAL A 324 -8.73 7.62 8.80
C VAL A 324 -10.24 7.44 8.78
N SER A 325 -10.92 8.21 7.96
CA SER A 325 -12.36 8.08 7.73
C SER A 325 -12.77 8.51 6.32
N PHE A 326 -13.98 8.13 5.94
CA PHE A 326 -14.59 8.50 4.66
C PHE A 326 -15.94 9.16 4.93
N LYS A 327 -16.15 10.34 4.37
CA LYS A 327 -17.43 11.02 4.40
C LYS A 327 -18.20 10.69 3.12
N ASP A 328 -19.50 10.43 3.26
CA ASP A 328 -20.42 10.08 2.18
C ASP A 328 -20.04 8.82 1.40
N TYR A 329 -19.43 7.82 2.07
CA TYR A 329 -19.09 6.55 1.45
C TYR A 329 -20.35 5.70 1.20
N LYS A 330 -20.87 5.82 -0.03
CA LYS A 330 -21.96 4.99 -0.56
C LYS A 330 -21.37 3.83 -1.36
N HIS A 331 -21.96 2.65 -1.21
CA HIS A 331 -21.51 1.44 -1.88
C HIS A 331 -22.65 0.45 -2.05
N GLY A 332 -22.48 -0.50 -2.96
CA GLY A 332 -23.37 -1.66 -3.14
C GLY A 332 -23.27 -2.65 -1.97
N GLU A 333 -23.99 -3.73 -2.07
CA GLU A 333 -24.01 -4.77 -1.04
C GLU A 333 -22.69 -5.53 -0.96
N GLN A 334 -22.34 -5.98 0.28
CA GLN A 334 -21.17 -6.82 0.50
C GLN A 334 -21.37 -8.21 -0.09
N ILE A 335 -20.36 -8.72 -0.78
CA ILE A 335 -20.30 -10.11 -1.21
C ILE A 335 -19.78 -10.95 -0.05
N LYS A 336 -20.59 -11.91 0.38
CA LYS A 336 -20.24 -12.82 1.48
C LYS A 336 -19.67 -14.13 0.94
N ASN A 337 -18.91 -14.83 1.78
CA ASN A 337 -18.40 -16.18 1.51
C ASN A 337 -17.58 -16.28 0.20
N ILE A 338 -16.73 -15.29 -0.05
CA ILE A 338 -15.76 -15.37 -1.13
C ILE A 338 -14.82 -16.55 -0.82
N PRO A 339 -14.73 -17.57 -1.70
CA PRO A 339 -13.83 -18.68 -1.48
C PRO A 339 -12.37 -18.19 -1.53
N ILE A 340 -11.52 -18.75 -0.69
CA ILE A 340 -10.09 -18.42 -0.63
C ILE A 340 -9.28 -19.63 -1.06
N ALA A 341 -8.33 -19.44 -1.96
CA ALA A 341 -7.35 -20.44 -2.37
C ALA A 341 -6.06 -20.25 -1.55
N VAL A 342 -5.48 -21.35 -1.03
CA VAL A 342 -4.27 -21.32 -0.16
C VAL A 342 -3.14 -22.15 -0.74
#